data_4a19ea22691847e9a35beeba2dfc009c
#
_entry.id   4a19ea22691847e9a35beeba2dfc009c
#
_cell.length_a   1.000
_cell.length_b   1.000
_cell.length_c   1.000
_cell.angle_alpha   90.00
_cell.angle_beta   90.00
_cell.angle_gamma   90.00
#
_symmetry.space_group_name_H-M   'P 1'
#
loop_
_entity.id
_entity.type
_entity.pdbx_description
1 polymer ?
#
loop_
_entity_poly.entity_id
_entity_poly.type
_entity_poly.pdbx_seq_one_letter_code
_entity_poly.pdbx_strand_id
1 'polypeptide(L)'
;MFLPLKPALLAASLVLIADGVPRFDVELFCRSIAAMAVALEEMEICLRKEREARHQLLQQWTQFPAADRSYCQRLTTTGLDPIYTELITCLELQRDARSLREKDAETAGTSAKPQPARR
;
A
#
# COMPACT_ATOMS: atom_id res chain seq x y z
N MET A 1 27.07 -5.94 44.40
CA MET A 1 27.04 -5.03 43.27
C MET A 1 26.08 -5.48 42.23
N PHE A 2 25.12 -4.72 42.00
CA PHE A 2 24.05 -5.09 41.05
C PHE A 2 24.04 -4.17 39.88
N LEU A 3 24.09 -4.75 38.73
CA LEU A 3 23.92 -4.01 37.50
C LEU A 3 22.46 -4.05 37.10
N PRO A 4 21.83 -2.90 36.92
CA PRO A 4 20.44 -2.89 36.48
C PRO A 4 20.39 -3.40 35.07
N LEU A 5 19.55 -4.38 34.86
CA LEU A 5 19.20 -4.83 33.53
C LEU A 5 18.37 -3.75 32.88
N LYS A 6 18.73 -3.40 31.68
CA LYS A 6 18.01 -2.39 30.93
C LYS A 6 17.03 -3.06 29.97
N PRO A 7 15.77 -3.13 30.32
CA PRO A 7 14.79 -3.75 29.44
C PRO A 7 14.33 -2.84 28.28
N ALA A 8 14.85 -1.62 28.21
CA ALA A 8 14.38 -0.62 27.27
C ALA A 8 14.66 -0.92 25.80
N LEU A 9 15.57 -1.86 25.51
CA LEU A 9 15.96 -2.16 24.13
C LEU A 9 14.96 -3.03 23.37
N LEU A 10 14.07 -3.73 24.07
CA LEU A 10 13.11 -4.64 23.47
C LEU A 10 11.89 -3.92 22.91
N ALA A 11 11.55 -2.78 23.46
CA ALA A 11 10.34 -2.05 23.04
C ALA A 11 10.47 -1.40 21.66
N ALA A 12 11.68 -1.00 21.25
CA ALA A 12 11.91 -0.34 19.97
C ALA A 12 11.74 -1.27 18.77
N SER A 13 12.03 -2.57 18.97
CA SER A 13 11.94 -3.56 17.88
C SER A 13 10.51 -3.88 17.50
N LEU A 14 9.57 -3.82 18.45
CA LEU A 14 8.16 -4.11 18.19
C LEU A 14 7.47 -3.03 17.36
N VAL A 15 7.87 -1.78 17.53
CA VAL A 15 7.29 -0.66 16.77
C VAL A 15 7.66 -0.75 15.30
N LEU A 16 8.88 -1.18 14.99
CA LEU A 16 9.35 -1.32 13.61
C LEU A 16 8.61 -2.42 12.86
N ILE A 17 8.25 -3.52 13.54
CA ILE A 17 7.52 -4.64 12.93
C ILE A 17 6.09 -4.25 12.61
N ALA A 18 5.45 -3.44 13.46
CA ALA A 18 4.06 -3.04 13.29
C ALA A 18 3.82 -2.12 12.09
N ASP A 19 4.88 -1.45 11.59
CA ASP A 19 4.77 -0.48 10.50
C ASP A 19 5.26 -1.04 9.16
N GLY A 20 5.41 -2.35 9.04
CA GLY A 20 5.87 -3.00 7.82
C GLY A 20 4.75 -3.32 6.84
N VAL A 21 5.15 -3.81 5.67
CA VAL A 21 4.21 -4.32 4.66
C VAL A 21 3.39 -5.46 5.27
N PRO A 22 2.05 -5.41 5.18
CA PRO A 22 1.22 -6.47 5.73
C PRO A 22 1.44 -7.79 5.00
N ARG A 23 1.09 -8.89 5.67
CA ARG A 23 1.14 -10.21 5.05
C ARG A 23 -0.26 -10.64 4.64
N PHE A 24 -0.41 -10.95 3.36
CA PHE A 24 -1.68 -11.42 2.80
C PHE A 24 -1.53 -12.87 2.34
N ASP A 25 -2.60 -13.64 2.51
CA ASP A 25 -2.68 -14.98 1.96
C ASP A 25 -3.21 -14.91 0.52
N VAL A 26 -2.29 -14.69 -0.41
CA VAL A 26 -2.64 -14.55 -1.83
C VAL A 26 -2.92 -15.89 -2.51
N GLU A 27 -2.52 -17.00 -1.89
CA GLU A 27 -2.79 -18.33 -2.44
C GLU A 27 -4.27 -18.60 -2.57
N LEU A 28 -5.04 -18.25 -1.54
CA LEU A 28 -6.47 -18.44 -1.56
C LEU A 28 -7.14 -17.69 -2.69
N PHE A 29 -6.75 -16.43 -2.87
CA PHE A 29 -7.24 -15.60 -3.95
C PHE A 29 -6.86 -16.17 -5.32
N CYS A 30 -5.58 -16.52 -5.51
CA CYS A 30 -5.10 -17.06 -6.79
C CYS A 30 -5.74 -18.40 -7.11
N ARG A 31 -6.00 -19.21 -6.11
CA ARG A 31 -6.69 -20.49 -6.29
C ARG A 31 -8.12 -20.27 -6.78
N SER A 32 -8.80 -19.25 -6.26
CA SER A 32 -10.15 -18.89 -6.69
C SER A 32 -10.16 -18.43 -8.16
N ILE A 33 -9.19 -17.66 -8.56
CA ILE A 33 -9.05 -17.20 -9.95
C ILE A 33 -8.80 -18.41 -10.87
N ALA A 34 -7.89 -19.29 -10.51
CA ALA A 34 -7.58 -20.47 -11.29
C ALA A 34 -8.79 -21.41 -11.43
N ALA A 35 -9.61 -21.54 -10.41
CA ALA A 35 -10.81 -22.35 -10.45
C ALA A 35 -11.84 -21.81 -11.43
N MET A 36 -11.97 -20.50 -11.51
CA MET A 36 -12.88 -19.85 -12.48
C MET A 36 -12.37 -19.95 -13.91
N ALA A 37 -11.07 -19.88 -14.10
CA ALA A 37 -10.44 -19.93 -15.43
C ALA A 37 -10.17 -21.34 -15.92
N VAL A 38 -10.29 -22.36 -15.07
CA VAL A 38 -10.06 -23.77 -15.38
C VAL A 38 -8.63 -24.02 -15.93
N ALA A 39 -7.65 -23.26 -15.44
CA ALA A 39 -6.27 -23.39 -15.91
C ALA A 39 -5.26 -23.26 -14.79
N LEU A 40 -4.39 -24.25 -14.63
CA LEU A 40 -3.30 -24.19 -13.66
C LEU A 40 -2.33 -23.05 -13.93
N GLU A 41 -2.18 -22.69 -15.19
CA GLU A 41 -1.33 -21.59 -15.61
C GLU A 41 -1.77 -20.26 -15.01
N GLU A 42 -3.08 -20.05 -14.86
CA GLU A 42 -3.62 -18.83 -14.26
C GLU A 42 -3.19 -18.67 -12.80
N MET A 43 -3.07 -19.78 -12.08
CA MET A 43 -2.62 -19.72 -10.70
C MET A 43 -1.16 -19.26 -10.60
N GLU A 44 -0.30 -19.76 -11.46
CA GLU A 44 1.11 -19.38 -11.47
C GLU A 44 1.29 -17.90 -11.83
N ILE A 45 0.55 -17.44 -12.83
CA ILE A 45 0.56 -16.05 -13.24
C ILE A 45 0.09 -15.15 -12.11
N CYS A 46 -1.01 -15.54 -11.45
CA CYS A 46 -1.55 -14.79 -10.31
C CYS A 46 -0.53 -14.69 -9.18
N LEU A 47 0.05 -15.81 -8.78
CA LEU A 47 1.04 -15.83 -7.70
C LEU A 47 2.27 -14.99 -8.03
N ARG A 48 2.72 -15.02 -9.28
CA ARG A 48 3.86 -14.22 -9.71
C ARG A 48 3.56 -12.74 -9.62
N LYS A 49 2.40 -12.32 -10.08
CA LYS A 49 1.97 -10.92 -10.01
C LYS A 49 1.90 -10.43 -8.57
N GLU A 50 1.39 -11.26 -7.68
CA GLU A 50 1.29 -10.90 -6.26
C GLU A 50 2.67 -10.81 -5.61
N ARG A 51 3.60 -11.71 -5.96
CA ARG A 51 4.97 -11.62 -5.46
C ARG A 51 5.68 -10.36 -5.95
N GLU A 52 5.48 -10.00 -7.20
CA GLU A 52 6.05 -8.78 -7.77
C GLU A 52 5.49 -7.54 -7.08
N ALA A 53 4.19 -7.49 -6.86
CA ALA A 53 3.56 -6.38 -6.16
C ALA A 53 4.08 -6.27 -4.73
N ARG A 54 4.20 -7.37 -4.02
CA ARG A 54 4.78 -7.38 -2.67
C ARG A 54 6.22 -6.88 -2.68
N HIS A 55 6.99 -7.31 -3.66
CA HIS A 55 8.38 -6.87 -3.79
C HIS A 55 8.47 -5.35 -3.98
N GLN A 56 7.64 -4.79 -4.85
CA GLN A 56 7.58 -3.35 -5.06
C GLN A 56 7.15 -2.61 -3.78
N LEU A 57 6.19 -3.16 -3.05
CA LEU A 57 5.78 -2.59 -1.78
C LEU A 57 6.92 -2.56 -0.77
N LEU A 58 7.67 -3.65 -0.67
CA LEU A 58 8.83 -3.71 0.23
C LEU A 58 9.87 -2.65 -0.10
N GLN A 59 10.08 -2.37 -1.38
CA GLN A 59 11.05 -1.37 -1.82
C GLN A 59 10.57 0.07 -1.57
N GLN A 60 9.28 0.32 -1.67
CA GLN A 60 8.72 1.67 -1.67
C GLN A 60 7.94 2.02 -0.40
N TRP A 61 7.79 1.09 0.52
CA TRP A 61 6.87 1.22 1.66
C TRP A 61 7.05 2.51 2.44
N THR A 62 8.27 2.83 2.80
CA THR A 62 8.58 4.01 3.59
C THR A 62 8.46 5.31 2.80
N GLN A 63 8.43 5.23 1.47
CA GLN A 63 8.26 6.39 0.62
C GLN A 63 6.80 6.84 0.55
N PHE A 64 5.87 5.94 0.80
CA PHE A 64 4.45 6.31 0.86
C PHE A 64 4.14 6.96 2.20
N PRO A 65 3.36 8.05 2.24
CA PRO A 65 2.96 8.66 3.50
C PRO A 65 2.20 7.70 4.40
N ALA A 66 2.41 7.82 5.71
CA ALA A 66 1.76 6.94 6.68
C ALA A 66 0.23 6.96 6.57
N ALA A 67 -0.35 8.13 6.30
CA ALA A 67 -1.79 8.27 6.13
C ALA A 67 -2.30 7.47 4.93
N ASP A 68 -1.55 7.50 3.81
CA ASP A 68 -1.91 6.74 2.62
C ASP A 68 -1.77 5.23 2.87
N ARG A 69 -0.72 4.82 3.58
CA ARG A 69 -0.54 3.42 3.94
C ARG A 69 -1.70 2.90 4.78
N SER A 70 -2.10 3.64 5.80
CA SER A 70 -3.22 3.26 6.65
C SER A 70 -4.53 3.22 5.87
N TYR A 71 -4.79 4.22 5.05
CA TYR A 71 -6.00 4.29 4.24
C TYR A 71 -6.09 3.12 3.28
N CYS A 72 -5.01 2.87 2.52
CA CYS A 72 -5.00 1.80 1.52
C CYS A 72 -5.05 0.41 2.16
N GLN A 73 -4.41 0.22 3.31
CA GLN A 73 -4.53 -1.04 4.05
C GLN A 73 -5.97 -1.30 4.47
N ARG A 74 -6.67 -0.28 4.98
CA ARG A 74 -8.08 -0.44 5.36
C ARG A 74 -8.94 -0.81 4.17
N LEU A 75 -8.76 -0.12 3.04
CA LEU A 75 -9.53 -0.43 1.83
C LEU A 75 -9.29 -1.85 1.35
N THR A 76 -8.03 -2.26 1.32
CA THR A 76 -7.66 -3.59 0.84
C THR A 76 -8.19 -4.69 1.74
N THR A 77 -8.16 -4.48 3.06
CA THR A 77 -8.57 -5.51 4.02
C THR A 77 -10.08 -5.57 4.25
N THR A 78 -10.84 -4.58 3.80
CA THR A 78 -12.31 -4.65 3.87
C THR A 78 -12.90 -5.50 2.76
N GLY A 79 -12.10 -5.88 1.76
CA GLY A 79 -12.51 -6.80 0.71
C GLY A 79 -12.51 -8.24 1.19
N LEU A 80 -12.92 -9.16 0.31
CA LEU A 80 -13.00 -10.57 0.64
C LEU A 80 -11.61 -11.19 0.81
N ASP A 81 -10.70 -10.90 -0.12
CA ASP A 81 -9.35 -11.45 -0.12
C ASP A 81 -8.36 -10.33 -0.35
N PRO A 82 -7.69 -9.84 0.69
CA PRO A 82 -6.70 -8.79 0.50
C PRO A 82 -5.52 -9.30 -0.33
N ILE A 83 -5.12 -8.52 -1.32
CA ILE A 83 -4.02 -8.86 -2.22
C ILE A 83 -3.06 -7.66 -2.39
N TYR A 84 -1.82 -7.97 -2.73
CA TYR A 84 -0.78 -6.95 -2.84
C TYR A 84 -0.96 -6.04 -4.04
N THR A 85 -1.48 -6.56 -5.15
CA THR A 85 -1.75 -5.73 -6.34
C THR A 85 -2.76 -4.64 -6.04
N GLU A 86 -3.79 -4.91 -5.25
CA GLU A 86 -4.75 -3.89 -4.83
C GLU A 86 -4.11 -2.86 -3.91
N LEU A 87 -3.29 -3.31 -2.98
CA LEU A 87 -2.64 -2.41 -2.04
C LEU A 87 -1.69 -1.45 -2.76
N ILE A 88 -0.83 -1.96 -3.63
CA ILE A 88 0.10 -1.09 -4.35
C ILE A 88 -0.62 -0.16 -5.32
N THR A 89 -1.67 -0.64 -5.96
CA THR A 89 -2.49 0.18 -6.86
C THR A 89 -3.13 1.35 -6.10
N CYS A 90 -3.68 1.07 -4.93
CA CYS A 90 -4.24 2.12 -4.08
C CYS A 90 -3.19 3.17 -3.72
N LEU A 91 -2.00 2.73 -3.30
CA LEU A 91 -0.92 3.64 -2.92
C LEU A 91 -0.43 4.48 -4.10
N GLU A 92 -0.31 3.87 -5.26
CA GLU A 92 0.09 4.60 -6.46
C GLU A 92 -0.96 5.62 -6.89
N LEU A 93 -2.24 5.28 -6.79
CA LEU A 93 -3.32 6.21 -7.08
C LEU A 93 -3.33 7.38 -6.11
N GLN A 94 -3.08 7.14 -4.82
CA GLN A 94 -2.97 8.22 -3.84
C GLN A 94 -1.80 9.14 -4.15
N ARG A 95 -0.67 8.57 -4.53
CA ARG A 95 0.51 9.33 -4.93
C ARG A 95 0.24 10.21 -6.14
N ASP A 96 -0.40 9.64 -7.16
CA ASP A 96 -0.72 10.38 -8.38
C ASP A 96 -1.72 11.49 -8.11
N ALA A 97 -2.74 11.23 -7.30
CA ALA A 97 -3.72 12.24 -6.90
C ALA A 97 -3.08 13.39 -6.15
N ARG A 98 -2.13 13.08 -5.26
CA ARG A 98 -1.38 14.10 -4.52
C ARG A 98 -0.53 14.96 -5.46
N SER A 99 0.15 14.31 -6.40
CA SER A 99 0.96 15.00 -7.41
C SER A 99 0.12 15.96 -8.26
N LEU A 100 -1.07 15.52 -8.67
CA LEU A 100 -1.98 16.38 -9.43
C LEU A 100 -2.46 17.57 -8.61
N ARG A 101 -2.78 17.36 -7.34
CA ARG A 101 -3.19 18.47 -6.46
C ARG A 101 -2.08 19.49 -6.27
N GLU A 102 -0.83 19.03 -6.16
CA GLU A 102 0.32 19.92 -6.05
C GLU A 102 0.51 20.74 -7.32
N LYS A 103 0.38 20.13 -8.48
CA LYS A 103 0.46 20.82 -9.76
C LYS A 103 -0.66 21.85 -9.93
N ASP A 104 -1.87 21.49 -9.53
CA ASP A 104 -3.01 22.41 -9.59
C ASP A 104 -2.80 23.59 -8.65
N ALA A 105 -2.25 23.37 -7.48
CA ALA A 105 -1.94 24.44 -6.53
C ALA A 105 -0.88 25.37 -7.08
N GLU A 106 0.16 24.86 -7.75
CA GLU A 106 1.18 25.66 -8.40
C GLU A 106 0.58 26.51 -9.52
N THR A 107 -0.26 25.89 -10.35
CA THR A 107 -0.93 26.59 -11.45
C THR A 107 -1.85 27.68 -10.92
N ALA A 108 -2.60 27.40 -9.86
CA ALA A 108 -3.47 28.39 -9.22
C ALA A 108 -2.68 29.52 -8.59
N GLY A 109 -1.49 29.24 -8.06
CA GLY A 109 -0.60 30.24 -7.47
C GLY A 109 0.03 31.16 -8.50
N THR A 110 0.24 30.69 -9.72
CA THR A 110 0.80 31.48 -10.82
C THR A 110 -0.26 32.19 -11.63
N SER A 111 -1.49 31.72 -11.60
CA SER A 111 -2.63 32.29 -12.31
C SER A 111 -3.32 33.30 -11.41
N ALA A 112 -3.12 34.58 -11.63
CA ALA A 112 -3.69 35.64 -10.80
C ALA A 112 -5.19 35.83 -10.96
N LYS A 113 -5.86 35.06 -11.81
CA LYS A 113 -7.28 35.19 -12.04
C LYS A 113 -8.06 34.09 -11.34
N PRO A 114 -8.95 34.45 -10.38
CA PRO A 114 -9.87 33.48 -9.88
C PRO A 114 -10.82 33.01 -10.98
N GLN A 115 -11.05 31.71 -11.06
CA GLN A 115 -11.99 31.19 -12.03
C GLN A 115 -13.40 31.53 -11.60
N PRO A 116 -14.28 31.92 -12.55
CA PRO A 116 -15.67 32.15 -12.22
C PRO A 116 -16.31 30.84 -11.73
N ALA A 117 -17.22 30.95 -10.79
CA ALA A 117 -17.93 29.81 -10.26
C ALA A 117 -18.63 29.07 -11.39
N ARG A 118 -18.41 27.78 -11.48
CA ARG A 118 -19.11 26.95 -12.44
C ARG A 118 -20.52 26.67 -11.93
N ARG A 119 -21.45 26.85 -12.79
CA ARG A 119 -22.84 26.52 -12.52
C ARG A 119 -23.17 25.12 -13.00
#